data_b8e27c8d96fc3e29c1913e7a1cc8533c
#
_entry.id   b8e27c8d96fc3e29c1913e7a1cc8533c
#
_cell.length_a   1.000
_cell.length_b   1.000
_cell.length_c   1.000
_cell.angle_alpha   90.00
_cell.angle_beta   90.00
_cell.angle_gamma   90.00
#
_symmetry.space_group_name_H-M   'P 1'
#
loop_
_entity.id
_entity.type
_entity.pdbx_description
1 polymer ?
#
loop_
_entity_poly.entity_id
_entity_poly.type
_entity_poly.pdbx_seq_one_letter_code
_entity_poly.pdbx_strand_id
1 'polypeptide(L)'
;MARMRIEPDDAPTARLSDGTIARVSPSGFVSGWELVVDGTPQSHVDLDDPTHLHFEYVARMGAVIDRLRMPGQPLTAVHLGAGALTLPRYVEATRPGSRQQVIELEPALWDLVRENLPLPRGASVRVRIGDAREGLGRLPAGLDGAVDLLVSDVYSGAQTPAHLTTVEFYREASRLLAPDGVLLVNVSDGPGLAFARRQVATIREVLPEVIVLAEVQVLKGRRFGNLVVAASAAPLPVEWLPRLMAAGPHPAKVAQGHEIVEFMRGSRPATDADATPSPKPSASIFER
;
A
#
# COMPACT_ATOMS: atom_id res chain seq x y z
N MET A 1 27.00 -18.71 6.16
CA MET A 1 27.70 -17.42 6.04
C MET A 1 27.48 -16.61 7.31
N ALA A 2 28.53 -16.11 7.96
CA ALA A 2 28.40 -15.32 9.20
C ALA A 2 27.69 -14.00 8.87
N ARG A 3 26.64 -13.69 9.61
CA ARG A 3 25.95 -12.39 9.54
C ARG A 3 26.95 -11.29 9.92
N MET A 4 27.18 -10.35 9.02
CA MET A 4 27.79 -9.08 9.38
C MET A 4 26.78 -8.37 10.30
N ARG A 5 27.07 -8.31 11.62
CA ARG A 5 26.33 -7.45 12.52
C ARG A 5 26.62 -6.02 12.08
N ILE A 6 25.62 -5.38 11.46
CA ILE A 6 25.68 -3.95 11.22
C ILE A 6 25.27 -3.33 12.56
N GLU A 7 26.21 -2.62 13.21
CA GLU A 7 25.87 -1.82 14.39
C GLU A 7 24.87 -0.73 13.97
N PRO A 8 23.92 -0.33 14.82
CA PRO A 8 22.92 0.66 14.46
C PRO A 8 23.49 1.96 13.89
N ASP A 9 24.68 2.35 14.29
CA ASP A 9 25.38 3.56 13.82
C ASP A 9 26.00 3.41 12.43
N ASP A 10 26.23 2.17 11.95
CA ASP A 10 26.79 1.87 10.62
C ASP A 10 25.72 1.53 9.58
N ALA A 11 24.44 1.60 9.93
CA ALA A 11 23.36 1.27 9.02
C ALA A 11 23.27 2.28 7.86
N PRO A 12 23.12 1.82 6.60
CA PRO A 12 22.97 2.69 5.45
C PRO A 12 21.83 3.72 5.63
N THR A 13 22.12 4.99 5.34
CA THR A 13 21.17 6.09 5.48
C THR A 13 21.14 6.97 4.24
N ALA A 14 20.01 7.64 4.01
CA ALA A 14 19.88 8.70 3.01
C ALA A 14 19.05 9.86 3.58
N ARG A 15 19.40 11.10 3.19
CA ARG A 15 18.60 12.28 3.49
C ARG A 15 17.57 12.47 2.39
N LEU A 16 16.31 12.54 2.76
CA LEU A 16 15.18 12.77 1.86
C LEU A 16 15.02 14.27 1.54
N SER A 17 14.17 14.59 0.58
CA SER A 17 13.97 15.96 0.08
C SER A 17 13.38 16.91 1.14
N ASP A 18 12.59 16.40 2.08
CA ASP A 18 12.04 17.13 3.22
C ASP A 18 13.03 17.28 4.40
N GLY A 19 14.23 16.72 4.26
CA GLY A 19 15.30 16.75 5.26
C GLY A 19 15.26 15.60 6.27
N THR A 20 14.24 14.74 6.26
CA THR A 20 14.19 13.54 7.10
C THR A 20 15.25 12.51 6.71
N ILE A 21 15.56 11.59 7.61
CA ILE A 21 16.58 10.55 7.39
C ILE A 21 15.91 9.21 7.23
N ALA A 22 16.11 8.60 6.06
CA ALA A 22 15.80 7.19 5.80
C ALA A 22 16.98 6.31 6.20
N ARG A 23 16.70 5.16 6.81
CA ARG A 23 17.69 4.16 7.23
C ARG A 23 17.22 2.77 6.85
N VAL A 24 18.13 1.93 6.37
CA VAL A 24 17.90 0.50 6.15
C VAL A 24 18.72 -0.28 7.18
N SER A 25 18.07 -1.09 8.00
CA SER A 25 18.72 -1.86 9.06
C SER A 25 18.14 -3.28 9.16
N PRO A 26 18.91 -4.25 9.67
CA PRO A 26 18.38 -5.58 9.99
C PRO A 26 17.21 -5.47 10.98
N SER A 27 16.15 -6.25 10.74
CA SER A 27 15.03 -6.38 11.67
C SER A 27 15.29 -7.48 12.71
N GLY A 28 14.32 -7.72 13.61
CA GLY A 28 14.35 -8.84 14.56
C GLY A 28 14.27 -10.23 13.90
N PHE A 29 13.96 -10.34 12.61
CA PHE A 29 13.89 -11.60 11.86
C PHE A 29 15.22 -11.95 11.20
N VAL A 30 15.46 -13.25 10.95
CA VAL A 30 16.79 -13.74 10.50
C VAL A 30 17.23 -13.12 9.18
N SER A 31 16.37 -13.00 8.18
CA SER A 31 16.63 -12.39 6.86
C SER A 31 15.85 -11.09 6.64
N GLY A 32 15.25 -10.58 7.73
CA GLY A 32 14.40 -9.40 7.70
C GLY A 32 15.19 -8.10 7.75
N TRP A 33 14.68 -7.10 7.03
CA TRP A 33 15.19 -5.74 6.97
C TRP A 33 14.06 -4.74 7.13
N GLU A 34 14.36 -3.64 7.79
CA GLU A 34 13.44 -2.53 7.98
C GLU A 34 13.95 -1.28 7.28
N LEU A 35 13.03 -0.59 6.61
CA LEU A 35 13.20 0.78 6.19
C LEU A 35 12.51 1.66 7.24
N VAL A 36 13.29 2.51 7.88
CA VAL A 36 12.84 3.45 8.92
C VAL A 36 13.05 4.87 8.41
N VAL A 37 12.04 5.74 8.50
CA VAL A 37 12.15 7.16 8.16
C VAL A 37 11.81 7.96 9.40
N ASP A 38 12.74 8.81 9.82
CA ASP A 38 12.61 9.67 11.00
C ASP A 38 12.14 8.89 12.25
N GLY A 39 12.78 7.72 12.48
CA GLY A 39 12.46 6.83 13.60
C GLY A 39 11.18 5.99 13.45
N THR A 40 10.41 6.19 12.39
CA THR A 40 9.16 5.45 12.15
C THR A 40 9.38 4.33 11.12
N PRO A 41 9.11 3.04 11.45
CA PRO A 41 9.17 1.96 10.49
C PRO A 41 8.16 2.19 9.34
N GLN A 42 8.67 2.21 8.11
CA GLN A 42 7.87 2.42 6.89
C GLN A 42 7.67 1.13 6.10
N SER A 43 8.65 0.25 6.10
CA SER A 43 8.58 -1.02 5.38
C SER A 43 9.39 -2.10 6.09
N HIS A 44 8.98 -3.33 5.91
CA HIS A 44 9.73 -4.53 6.28
C HIS A 44 9.80 -5.46 5.08
N VAL A 45 10.97 -6.03 4.83
CA VAL A 45 11.19 -7.04 3.79
C VAL A 45 11.98 -8.21 4.37
N ASP A 46 11.64 -9.41 3.97
CA ASP A 46 12.45 -10.60 4.17
C ASP A 46 13.07 -10.98 2.81
N LEU A 47 14.41 -10.98 2.73
CA LEU A 47 15.09 -11.20 1.46
C LEU A 47 15.15 -12.69 1.07
N ASP A 48 15.05 -13.60 2.05
CA ASP A 48 15.03 -15.03 1.82
C ASP A 48 13.61 -15.56 1.63
N ASP A 49 12.62 -14.90 2.27
CA ASP A 49 11.19 -15.19 2.10
C ASP A 49 10.37 -13.92 1.83
N PRO A 50 10.31 -13.43 0.59
CA PRO A 50 9.51 -12.25 0.24
C PRO A 50 7.99 -12.43 0.43
N THR A 51 7.51 -13.64 0.77
CA THR A 51 6.11 -13.88 1.11
C THR A 51 5.79 -13.57 2.56
N HIS A 52 6.80 -13.37 3.40
CA HIS A 52 6.63 -12.93 4.78
C HIS A 52 6.29 -11.44 4.84
N LEU A 53 5.02 -11.13 5.00
CA LEU A 53 4.50 -9.77 5.12
C LEU A 53 4.32 -9.42 6.60
N HIS A 54 5.27 -8.66 7.15
CA HIS A 54 5.33 -8.33 8.57
C HIS A 54 4.23 -7.36 9.02
N PHE A 55 4.00 -6.27 8.26
CA PHE A 55 2.97 -5.30 8.62
C PHE A 55 1.58 -5.82 8.32
N GLU A 56 0.67 -5.67 9.28
CA GLU A 56 -0.70 -6.17 9.22
C GLU A 56 -1.46 -5.71 7.97
N TYR A 57 -1.34 -4.43 7.60
CA TYR A 57 -2.05 -3.91 6.44
C TYR A 57 -1.46 -4.46 5.13
N VAL A 58 -0.14 -4.65 5.07
CA VAL A 58 0.53 -5.25 3.90
C VAL A 58 0.10 -6.71 3.75
N ALA A 59 0.01 -7.46 4.86
CA ALA A 59 -0.51 -8.83 4.85
C ALA A 59 -1.98 -8.89 4.37
N ARG A 60 -2.81 -7.91 4.73
CA ARG A 60 -4.19 -7.79 4.21
C ARG A 60 -4.22 -7.49 2.71
N MET A 61 -3.32 -6.63 2.22
CA MET A 61 -3.15 -6.41 0.77
C MET A 61 -2.71 -7.69 0.06
N GLY A 62 -1.72 -8.41 0.61
CA GLY A 62 -1.26 -9.70 0.10
C GLY A 62 -2.40 -10.72 -0.02
N ALA A 63 -3.27 -10.82 1.00
CA ALA A 63 -4.42 -11.71 0.97
C ALA A 63 -5.43 -11.38 -0.15
N VAL A 64 -5.60 -10.10 -0.51
CA VAL A 64 -6.40 -9.70 -1.67
C VAL A 64 -5.66 -10.06 -2.97
N ILE A 65 -4.36 -9.75 -3.08
CA ILE A 65 -3.53 -10.06 -4.25
C ILE A 65 -3.59 -11.56 -4.58
N ASP A 66 -3.57 -12.41 -3.56
CA ASP A 66 -3.67 -13.88 -3.75
C ASP A 66 -4.97 -14.33 -4.40
N ARG A 67 -6.00 -13.52 -4.38
CA ARG A 67 -7.31 -13.79 -5.00
C ARG A 67 -7.46 -13.25 -6.41
N LEU A 68 -6.50 -12.46 -6.87
CA LEU A 68 -6.49 -11.96 -8.24
C LEU A 68 -5.96 -13.05 -9.18
N ARG A 69 -6.68 -13.35 -10.24
CA ARG A 69 -6.29 -14.39 -11.20
C ARG A 69 -6.10 -15.78 -10.54
N MET A 70 -5.69 -16.76 -11.33
CA MET A 70 -5.30 -18.08 -10.80
C MET A 70 -3.98 -17.99 -10.01
N PRO A 71 -3.78 -18.81 -8.97
CA PRO A 71 -2.52 -18.87 -8.24
C PRO A 71 -1.31 -19.05 -9.18
N GLY A 72 -0.24 -18.27 -8.96
CA GLY A 72 0.97 -18.31 -9.77
C GLY A 72 0.86 -17.63 -11.16
N GLN A 73 -0.31 -17.19 -11.58
CA GLN A 73 -0.48 -16.49 -12.85
C GLN A 73 0.10 -15.06 -12.75
N PRO A 74 0.95 -14.64 -13.73
CA PRO A 74 1.52 -13.30 -13.74
C PRO A 74 0.47 -12.19 -13.73
N LEU A 75 0.82 -11.06 -13.11
CA LEU A 75 0.02 -9.83 -13.06
C LEU A 75 0.73 -8.68 -13.78
N THR A 76 -0.06 -7.77 -14.34
CA THR A 76 0.40 -6.42 -14.65
C THR A 76 0.03 -5.52 -13.48
N ALA A 77 1.05 -4.96 -12.78
CA ALA A 77 0.83 -4.18 -11.58
C ALA A 77 1.43 -2.77 -11.65
N VAL A 78 0.76 -1.83 -10.98
CA VAL A 78 1.26 -0.47 -10.74
C VAL A 78 1.24 -0.23 -9.24
N HIS A 79 2.35 0.27 -8.69
CA HIS A 79 2.50 0.62 -7.29
C HIS A 79 2.83 2.11 -7.18
N LEU A 80 2.00 2.84 -6.44
CA LEU A 80 2.24 4.21 -6.05
C LEU A 80 2.81 4.21 -4.64
N GLY A 81 4.06 4.71 -4.52
CA GLY A 81 4.92 4.52 -3.36
C GLY A 81 5.76 3.23 -3.47
N ALA A 82 7.06 3.34 -3.25
CA ALA A 82 7.97 2.21 -3.31
C ALA A 82 8.23 1.60 -1.91
N GLY A 83 8.47 2.44 -0.92
CA GLY A 83 9.04 1.99 0.34
C GLY A 83 10.26 1.08 0.07
N ALA A 84 10.35 -0.07 0.74
CA ALA A 84 11.37 -1.09 0.47
C ALA A 84 10.95 -2.11 -0.62
N LEU A 85 9.94 -1.79 -1.44
CA LEU A 85 9.35 -2.67 -2.47
C LEU A 85 8.74 -3.96 -1.89
N THR A 86 8.13 -3.92 -0.73
CA THR A 86 7.57 -5.11 -0.07
C THR A 86 6.54 -5.81 -0.94
N LEU A 87 5.51 -5.10 -1.41
CA LEU A 87 4.48 -5.68 -2.28
C LEU A 87 5.01 -6.06 -3.68
N PRO A 88 5.87 -5.26 -4.35
CA PRO A 88 6.51 -5.71 -5.59
C PRO A 88 7.29 -7.02 -5.45
N ARG A 89 8.01 -7.24 -4.33
CA ARG A 89 8.72 -8.50 -4.04
C ARG A 89 7.75 -9.64 -3.80
N TYR A 90 6.68 -9.39 -3.05
CA TYR A 90 5.62 -10.36 -2.81
C TYR A 90 4.95 -10.82 -4.11
N VAL A 91 4.61 -9.88 -4.99
CA VAL A 91 4.04 -10.20 -6.31
C VAL A 91 5.02 -11.02 -7.14
N GLU A 92 6.31 -10.65 -7.18
CA GLU A 92 7.32 -11.44 -7.94
C GLU A 92 7.45 -12.87 -7.39
N ALA A 93 7.45 -13.03 -6.06
CA ALA A 93 7.59 -14.35 -5.42
C ALA A 93 6.37 -15.25 -5.62
N THR A 94 5.15 -14.68 -5.53
CA THR A 94 3.90 -15.45 -5.63
C THR A 94 3.35 -15.55 -7.06
N ARG A 95 3.78 -14.64 -7.96
CA ARG A 95 3.32 -14.46 -9.33
C ARG A 95 4.49 -14.25 -10.30
N PRO A 96 5.40 -15.23 -10.45
CA PRO A 96 6.60 -15.10 -11.28
C PRO A 96 6.26 -14.66 -12.71
N GLY A 97 7.07 -13.75 -13.26
CA GLY A 97 6.85 -13.19 -14.59
C GLY A 97 5.86 -12.02 -14.65
N SER A 98 5.41 -11.52 -13.50
CA SER A 98 4.61 -10.29 -13.41
C SER A 98 5.39 -9.09 -13.92
N ARG A 99 4.68 -8.13 -14.55
CA ARG A 99 5.26 -6.86 -15.01
C ARG A 99 4.78 -5.74 -14.11
N GLN A 100 5.71 -5.07 -13.46
CA GLN A 100 5.39 -4.11 -12.41
C GLN A 100 6.01 -2.75 -12.69
N GLN A 101 5.22 -1.69 -12.52
CA GLN A 101 5.67 -0.30 -12.51
C GLN A 101 5.53 0.25 -11.10
N VAL A 102 6.52 0.98 -10.65
CA VAL A 102 6.51 1.66 -9.35
C VAL A 102 6.75 3.14 -9.59
N ILE A 103 5.99 4.00 -8.92
CA ILE A 103 6.22 5.44 -8.92
C ILE A 103 6.61 5.83 -7.50
N GLU A 104 7.80 6.42 -7.35
CA GLU A 104 8.37 6.84 -6.07
C GLU A 104 8.77 8.30 -6.12
N LEU A 105 8.39 9.06 -5.11
CA LEU A 105 8.66 10.49 -5.04
C LEU A 105 10.14 10.78 -4.76
N GLU A 106 10.77 10.01 -3.86
CA GLU A 106 12.06 10.28 -3.26
C GLU A 106 13.20 9.52 -3.96
N PRO A 107 14.02 10.18 -4.80
CA PRO A 107 15.11 9.49 -5.48
C PRO A 107 16.16 8.93 -4.51
N ALA A 108 16.45 9.65 -3.41
CA ALA A 108 17.39 9.20 -2.40
C ALA A 108 16.91 7.95 -1.65
N LEU A 109 15.60 7.81 -1.42
CA LEU A 109 15.00 6.58 -0.88
C LEU A 109 15.20 5.40 -1.83
N TRP A 110 14.90 5.62 -3.11
CA TRP A 110 15.09 4.59 -4.13
C TRP A 110 16.55 4.15 -4.24
N ASP A 111 17.49 5.09 -4.24
CA ASP A 111 18.91 4.76 -4.30
C ASP A 111 19.34 3.93 -3.08
N LEU A 112 18.93 4.35 -1.87
CA LEU A 112 19.19 3.61 -0.64
C LEU A 112 18.64 2.17 -0.70
N VAL A 113 17.39 2.01 -1.14
CA VAL A 113 16.72 0.70 -1.20
C VAL A 113 17.38 -0.21 -2.25
N ARG A 114 17.63 0.27 -3.47
CA ARG A 114 18.18 -0.56 -4.54
C ARG A 114 19.61 -1.03 -4.26
N GLU A 115 20.38 -0.23 -3.51
CA GLU A 115 21.78 -0.55 -3.16
C GLU A 115 21.86 -1.58 -2.04
N ASN A 116 20.98 -1.50 -1.05
CA ASN A 116 21.04 -2.31 0.17
C ASN A 116 20.06 -3.49 0.17
N LEU A 117 18.97 -3.39 -0.57
CA LEU A 117 17.91 -4.39 -0.68
C LEU A 117 17.65 -4.72 -2.16
N PRO A 118 18.60 -5.38 -2.86
CA PRO A 118 18.45 -5.64 -4.29
C PRO A 118 17.23 -6.53 -4.57
N LEU A 119 16.57 -6.28 -5.71
CA LEU A 119 15.51 -7.15 -6.20
C LEU A 119 16.06 -8.50 -6.66
N PRO A 120 15.26 -9.58 -6.64
CA PRO A 120 15.64 -10.86 -7.22
C PRO A 120 16.05 -10.71 -8.70
N ARG A 121 17.02 -11.51 -9.14
CA ARG A 121 17.45 -11.53 -10.55
C ARG A 121 16.28 -11.95 -11.44
N GLY A 122 16.02 -11.17 -12.49
CA GLY A 122 14.92 -11.43 -13.43
C GLY A 122 13.60 -10.79 -13.07
N ALA A 123 13.45 -10.17 -11.90
CA ALA A 123 12.26 -9.43 -11.53
C ALA A 123 11.99 -8.28 -12.53
N SER A 124 10.79 -8.24 -13.10
CA SER A 124 10.37 -7.21 -14.05
C SER A 124 9.68 -6.06 -13.30
N VAL A 125 10.44 -5.34 -12.48
CA VAL A 125 10.01 -4.18 -11.70
C VAL A 125 10.73 -2.94 -12.22
N ARG A 126 9.97 -1.94 -12.69
CA ARG A 126 10.52 -0.67 -13.16
C ARG A 126 10.11 0.47 -12.25
N VAL A 127 11.07 1.09 -11.59
CA VAL A 127 10.85 2.26 -10.74
C VAL A 127 11.02 3.55 -11.56
N ARG A 128 10.10 4.48 -11.36
CA ARG A 128 10.08 5.84 -11.93
C ARG A 128 10.04 6.84 -10.78
N ILE A 129 10.88 7.84 -10.87
CA ILE A 129 10.93 8.93 -9.89
C ILE A 129 9.95 10.03 -10.28
N GLY A 130 9.13 10.45 -9.31
CA GLY A 130 8.19 11.56 -9.45
C GLY A 130 6.96 11.42 -8.55
N ASP A 131 6.12 12.47 -8.59
CA ASP A 131 4.82 12.45 -7.91
C ASP A 131 3.92 11.35 -8.46
N ALA A 132 3.16 10.70 -7.56
CA ALA A 132 2.32 9.55 -7.91
C ALA A 132 1.27 9.90 -8.97
N ARG A 133 0.56 11.02 -8.84
CA ARG A 133 -0.50 11.43 -9.77
C ARG A 133 0.07 11.86 -11.14
N GLU A 134 1.12 12.68 -11.12
CA GLU A 134 1.81 13.06 -12.37
C GLU A 134 2.40 11.84 -13.08
N GLY A 135 2.94 10.90 -12.29
CA GLY A 135 3.52 9.66 -12.78
C GLY A 135 2.54 8.75 -13.51
N LEU A 136 1.25 8.73 -13.11
CA LEU A 136 0.20 7.98 -13.84
C LEU A 136 0.12 8.41 -15.32
N GLY A 137 0.20 9.70 -15.60
CA GLY A 137 0.16 10.23 -16.97
C GLY A 137 1.41 9.92 -17.79
N ARG A 138 2.51 9.52 -17.16
CA ARG A 138 3.80 9.18 -17.81
C ARG A 138 4.01 7.69 -17.99
N LEU A 139 3.06 6.88 -17.55
CA LEU A 139 3.10 5.43 -17.77
C LEU A 139 2.89 5.08 -19.25
N PRO A 140 3.44 3.96 -19.74
CA PRO A 140 3.22 3.54 -21.11
C PRO A 140 1.73 3.39 -21.43
N ALA A 141 1.29 3.91 -22.58
CA ALA A 141 -0.12 3.84 -23.03
C ALA A 141 -0.69 2.41 -23.10
N GLY A 142 0.16 1.40 -23.29
CA GLY A 142 -0.25 0.00 -23.27
C GLY A 142 -0.68 -0.52 -21.88
N LEU A 143 -0.61 0.30 -20.83
CA LEU A 143 -1.15 -0.02 -19.50
C LEU A 143 -2.60 0.46 -19.33
N ASP A 144 -3.11 1.32 -20.20
CA ASP A 144 -4.50 1.76 -20.16
C ASP A 144 -5.45 0.58 -20.33
N GLY A 145 -6.29 0.32 -19.33
CA GLY A 145 -7.23 -0.81 -19.33
C GLY A 145 -6.58 -2.20 -19.21
N ALA A 146 -5.29 -2.29 -18.83
CA ALA A 146 -4.54 -3.55 -18.81
C ALA A 146 -3.89 -3.89 -17.46
N VAL A 147 -4.10 -3.08 -16.42
CA VAL A 147 -3.53 -3.27 -15.09
C VAL A 147 -4.45 -4.15 -14.24
N ASP A 148 -3.95 -5.30 -13.80
CA ASP A 148 -4.68 -6.22 -12.92
C ASP A 148 -4.72 -5.71 -11.47
N LEU A 149 -3.64 -5.03 -11.04
CA LEU A 149 -3.45 -4.54 -9.68
C LEU A 149 -2.86 -3.13 -9.69
N LEU A 150 -3.56 -2.19 -9.06
CA LEU A 150 -3.02 -0.88 -8.74
C LEU A 150 -3.01 -0.69 -7.21
N VAL A 151 -1.83 -0.46 -6.65
CA VAL A 151 -1.65 -0.21 -5.21
C VAL A 151 -1.36 1.27 -4.99
N SER A 152 -2.08 1.91 -4.09
CA SER A 152 -1.80 3.26 -3.59
C SER A 152 -1.43 3.16 -2.11
N ASP A 153 -0.13 3.21 -1.84
CA ASP A 153 0.46 3.17 -0.49
C ASP A 153 1.46 4.32 -0.36
N VAL A 154 0.93 5.55 -0.49
CA VAL A 154 1.72 6.77 -0.59
C VAL A 154 1.61 7.58 0.68
N TYR A 155 2.77 7.88 1.26
CA TYR A 155 2.89 8.75 2.41
C TYR A 155 3.99 9.78 2.17
N SER A 156 3.70 11.04 2.53
CA SER A 156 4.69 12.10 2.69
C SER A 156 4.80 12.38 4.18
N GLY A 157 5.93 12.03 4.79
CA GLY A 157 6.02 11.88 6.24
C GLY A 157 5.01 10.82 6.72
N ALA A 158 4.08 11.22 7.60
CA ALA A 158 3.06 10.33 8.15
C ALA A 158 1.66 10.55 7.56
N GLN A 159 1.52 11.21 6.40
CA GLN A 159 0.23 11.59 5.82
C GLN A 159 0.15 11.26 4.33
N THR A 160 -1.02 10.80 3.89
CA THR A 160 -1.35 10.74 2.46
C THR A 160 -1.61 12.17 1.96
N PRO A 161 -0.93 12.66 0.92
CA PRO A 161 -1.15 14.00 0.36
C PRO A 161 -2.57 14.19 -0.19
N ALA A 162 -3.12 15.40 0.00
CA ALA A 162 -4.52 15.70 -0.37
C ALA A 162 -4.83 15.40 -1.85
N HIS A 163 -3.96 15.75 -2.78
CA HIS A 163 -4.15 15.58 -4.22
C HIS A 163 -4.21 14.10 -4.68
N LEU A 164 -3.85 13.15 -3.80
CA LEU A 164 -3.94 11.71 -4.01
C LEU A 164 -5.17 11.07 -3.34
N THR A 165 -6.14 11.89 -2.91
CA THR A 165 -7.31 11.44 -2.15
C THR A 165 -8.63 11.87 -2.80
N THR A 166 -8.60 12.31 -4.06
CA THR A 166 -9.73 12.96 -4.77
C THR A 166 -10.38 12.03 -5.79
N VAL A 167 -11.62 12.35 -6.14
CA VAL A 167 -12.34 11.66 -7.23
C VAL A 167 -11.55 11.75 -8.54
N GLU A 168 -10.95 12.90 -8.81
CA GLU A 168 -10.16 13.15 -10.02
C GLU A 168 -8.94 12.21 -10.07
N PHE A 169 -8.20 12.11 -8.96
CA PHE A 169 -7.08 11.18 -8.86
C PHE A 169 -7.52 9.73 -9.06
N TYR A 170 -8.58 9.28 -8.41
CA TYR A 170 -9.04 7.90 -8.56
C TYR A 170 -9.60 7.62 -9.96
N ARG A 171 -10.17 8.60 -10.67
CA ARG A 171 -10.53 8.48 -12.09
C ARG A 171 -9.29 8.30 -12.98
N GLU A 172 -8.25 9.10 -12.76
CA GLU A 172 -6.98 8.96 -13.47
C GLU A 172 -6.35 7.59 -13.23
N ALA A 173 -6.33 7.12 -11.97
CA ALA A 173 -5.80 5.81 -11.61
C ALA A 173 -6.63 4.66 -12.20
N SER A 174 -7.97 4.74 -12.11
CA SER A 174 -8.87 3.68 -12.60
C SER A 174 -8.83 3.49 -14.12
N ARG A 175 -8.42 4.49 -14.89
CA ARG A 175 -8.22 4.37 -16.35
C ARG A 175 -7.23 3.26 -16.69
N LEU A 176 -6.26 3.00 -15.82
CA LEU A 176 -5.25 1.96 -16.05
C LEU A 176 -5.81 0.56 -15.81
N LEU A 177 -6.82 0.41 -14.93
CA LEU A 177 -7.32 -0.90 -14.51
C LEU A 177 -7.97 -1.66 -15.66
N ALA A 178 -7.67 -2.95 -15.74
CA ALA A 178 -8.44 -3.90 -16.53
C ALA A 178 -9.91 -3.91 -16.05
N PRO A 179 -10.88 -4.41 -16.86
CA PRO A 179 -12.28 -4.43 -16.46
C PRO A 179 -12.56 -5.10 -15.11
N ASP A 180 -11.75 -6.06 -14.71
CA ASP A 180 -11.76 -6.77 -13.43
C ASP A 180 -10.53 -6.46 -12.57
N GLY A 181 -9.76 -5.45 -12.93
CA GLY A 181 -8.60 -4.97 -12.20
C GLY A 181 -8.98 -4.38 -10.84
N VAL A 182 -8.09 -4.49 -9.88
CA VAL A 182 -8.33 -4.09 -8.49
C VAL A 182 -7.41 -2.95 -8.08
N LEU A 183 -8.02 -1.91 -7.50
CA LEU A 183 -7.35 -0.85 -6.76
C LEU A 183 -7.24 -1.26 -5.28
N LEU A 184 -6.03 -1.23 -4.72
CA LEU A 184 -5.78 -1.33 -3.27
C LEU A 184 -5.27 0.00 -2.74
N VAL A 185 -5.88 0.51 -1.68
CA VAL A 185 -5.48 1.76 -1.05
C VAL A 185 -5.21 1.55 0.43
N ASN A 186 -4.04 1.96 0.91
CA ASN A 186 -3.77 2.07 2.34
C ASN A 186 -4.30 3.41 2.86
N VAL A 187 -5.24 3.36 3.78
CA VAL A 187 -5.84 4.53 4.41
C VAL A 187 -5.56 4.49 5.91
N SER A 188 -4.78 5.42 6.42
CA SER A 188 -4.58 5.58 7.86
C SER A 188 -5.51 6.65 8.43
N ASP A 189 -6.20 6.31 9.54
CA ASP A 189 -7.10 7.24 10.20
C ASP A 189 -7.17 6.96 11.72
N GLY A 190 -7.68 7.95 12.45
CA GLY A 190 -7.84 7.94 13.90
C GLY A 190 -9.28 7.72 14.36
N PRO A 191 -9.53 7.95 15.66
CA PRO A 191 -10.86 7.83 16.22
C PRO A 191 -11.91 8.63 15.46
N GLY A 192 -13.06 7.99 15.20
CA GLY A 192 -14.15 8.59 14.44
C GLY A 192 -14.10 8.30 12.94
N LEU A 193 -12.95 8.00 12.34
CA LEU A 193 -12.77 7.58 10.94
C LEU A 193 -13.35 8.56 9.89
N ALA A 194 -13.28 9.87 10.14
CA ALA A 194 -13.87 10.85 9.24
C ALA A 194 -13.16 10.85 7.86
N PHE A 195 -11.84 10.76 7.86
CA PHE A 195 -11.06 10.69 6.64
C PHE A 195 -11.29 9.38 5.89
N ALA A 196 -11.20 8.23 6.58
CA ALA A 196 -11.40 6.92 5.95
C ALA A 196 -12.80 6.77 5.32
N ARG A 197 -13.86 7.25 6.01
CA ARG A 197 -15.21 7.25 5.46
C ARG A 197 -15.34 8.09 4.20
N ARG A 198 -14.70 9.27 4.21
CA ARG A 198 -14.66 10.15 3.05
C ARG A 198 -13.89 9.49 1.90
N GLN A 199 -12.76 8.82 2.20
CA GLN A 199 -11.99 8.09 1.18
C GLN A 199 -12.79 6.94 0.57
N VAL A 200 -13.49 6.15 1.37
CA VAL A 200 -14.37 5.08 0.86
C VAL A 200 -15.48 5.65 -0.04
N ALA A 201 -16.09 6.78 0.35
CA ALA A 201 -17.09 7.46 -0.49
C ALA A 201 -16.46 7.96 -1.81
N THR A 202 -15.25 8.51 -1.75
CA THR A 202 -14.52 9.03 -2.92
C THR A 202 -14.16 7.91 -3.90
N ILE A 203 -13.64 6.81 -3.40
CA ILE A 203 -13.28 5.64 -4.23
C ILE A 203 -14.53 5.03 -4.86
N ARG A 204 -15.60 4.90 -4.08
CA ARG A 204 -16.87 4.31 -4.54
C ARG A 204 -17.58 5.13 -5.63
N GLU A 205 -17.31 6.44 -5.69
CA GLU A 205 -17.82 7.31 -6.78
C GLU A 205 -17.23 6.91 -8.16
N VAL A 206 -16.07 6.24 -8.15
CA VAL A 206 -15.33 5.84 -9.36
C VAL A 206 -15.43 4.33 -9.61
N LEU A 207 -15.27 3.53 -8.55
CA LEU A 207 -15.27 2.06 -8.58
C LEU A 207 -16.37 1.56 -7.65
N PRO A 208 -17.50 1.02 -8.16
CA PRO A 208 -18.70 0.74 -7.35
C PRO A 208 -18.52 -0.42 -6.37
N GLU A 209 -17.69 -1.41 -6.70
CA GLU A 209 -17.43 -2.55 -5.86
C GLU A 209 -16.32 -2.22 -4.86
N VAL A 210 -16.66 -2.07 -3.59
CA VAL A 210 -15.72 -1.66 -2.54
C VAL A 210 -15.84 -2.58 -1.33
N ILE A 211 -14.69 -2.98 -0.80
CA ILE A 211 -14.56 -3.63 0.52
C ILE A 211 -13.51 -2.90 1.37
N VAL A 212 -13.65 -3.02 2.69
CA VAL A 212 -12.69 -2.46 3.65
C VAL A 212 -12.24 -3.56 4.59
N LEU A 213 -10.92 -3.76 4.68
CA LEU A 213 -10.28 -4.71 5.58
C LEU A 213 -9.54 -3.94 6.68
N ALA A 214 -9.87 -4.18 7.93
CA ALA A 214 -9.18 -3.58 9.07
C ALA A 214 -9.37 -4.41 10.33
N GLU A 215 -8.50 -4.18 11.32
CA GLU A 215 -8.75 -4.67 12.67
C GLU A 215 -10.07 -4.09 13.21
N VAL A 216 -10.77 -4.89 14.01
CA VAL A 216 -12.11 -4.54 14.51
C VAL A 216 -12.14 -3.22 15.28
N GLN A 217 -11.11 -2.93 16.10
CA GLN A 217 -11.08 -1.69 16.87
C GLN A 217 -10.81 -0.46 15.98
N VAL A 218 -9.99 -0.62 14.94
CA VAL A 218 -9.77 0.41 13.92
C VAL A 218 -11.06 0.64 13.13
N LEU A 219 -11.70 -0.43 12.64
CA LEU A 219 -12.95 -0.32 11.87
C LEU A 219 -14.11 0.32 12.67
N LYS A 220 -14.10 0.15 14.01
CA LYS A 220 -15.04 0.82 14.92
C LYS A 220 -14.65 2.26 15.25
N GLY A 221 -13.52 2.77 14.76
CA GLY A 221 -13.03 4.11 15.04
C GLY A 221 -12.62 4.33 16.50
N ARG A 222 -12.13 3.30 17.17
CA ARG A 222 -11.72 3.36 18.58
C ARG A 222 -10.23 3.62 18.77
N ARG A 223 -9.40 3.32 17.78
CA ARG A 223 -7.98 3.60 17.75
C ARG A 223 -7.52 4.02 16.36
N PHE A 224 -6.37 4.66 16.30
CA PHE A 224 -5.67 4.92 15.04
C PHE A 224 -5.16 3.61 14.43
N GLY A 225 -5.17 3.52 13.10
CA GLY A 225 -4.61 2.39 12.38
C GLY A 225 -4.88 2.45 10.88
N ASN A 226 -4.41 1.43 10.19
CA ASN A 226 -4.55 1.30 8.75
C ASN A 226 -5.81 0.50 8.38
N LEU A 227 -6.52 1.00 7.38
CA LEU A 227 -7.59 0.32 6.69
C LEU A 227 -7.12 0.05 5.25
N VAL A 228 -7.29 -1.17 4.77
CA VAL A 228 -7.09 -1.50 3.36
C VAL A 228 -8.43 -1.39 2.66
N VAL A 229 -8.51 -0.50 1.69
CA VAL A 229 -9.67 -0.39 0.79
C VAL A 229 -9.34 -1.11 -0.50
N ALA A 230 -10.14 -2.10 -0.88
CA ALA A 230 -10.06 -2.71 -2.19
C ALA A 230 -11.28 -2.33 -3.01
N ALA A 231 -11.07 -1.91 -4.26
CA ALA A 231 -12.15 -1.48 -5.14
C ALA A 231 -11.95 -1.95 -6.57
N SER A 232 -13.06 -2.18 -7.30
CA SER A 232 -13.06 -2.62 -8.69
C SER A 232 -14.34 -2.15 -9.40
N ALA A 233 -14.31 -2.15 -10.73
CA ALA A 233 -15.50 -1.99 -11.55
C ALA A 233 -16.33 -3.29 -11.62
N ALA A 234 -15.70 -4.44 -11.43
CA ALA A 234 -16.31 -5.78 -11.39
C ALA A 234 -16.39 -6.32 -9.96
N PRO A 235 -17.24 -7.33 -9.70
CA PRO A 235 -17.33 -7.97 -8.38
C PRO A 235 -15.97 -8.44 -7.87
N LEU A 236 -15.65 -8.10 -6.63
CA LEU A 236 -14.40 -8.50 -5.98
C LEU A 236 -14.42 -9.97 -5.55
N PRO A 237 -13.29 -10.70 -5.62
CA PRO A 237 -13.19 -12.12 -5.26
C PRO A 237 -13.12 -12.29 -3.72
N VAL A 238 -14.25 -12.06 -3.04
CA VAL A 238 -14.30 -11.92 -1.56
C VAL A 238 -14.70 -13.18 -0.79
N GLU A 239 -15.06 -14.29 -1.44
CA GLU A 239 -15.68 -15.46 -0.78
C GLU A 239 -14.93 -15.96 0.46
N TRP A 240 -13.59 -16.04 0.39
CA TRP A 240 -12.76 -16.58 1.47
C TRP A 240 -12.11 -15.51 2.36
N LEU A 241 -12.11 -14.25 1.93
CA LEU A 241 -11.43 -13.16 2.65
C LEU A 241 -11.90 -12.99 4.10
N PRO A 242 -13.20 -13.01 4.44
CA PRO A 242 -13.64 -12.87 5.83
C PRO A 242 -13.08 -13.96 6.74
N ARG A 243 -13.01 -15.23 6.29
CA ARG A 243 -12.46 -16.33 7.05
C ARG A 243 -10.95 -16.23 7.21
N LEU A 244 -10.23 -15.87 6.14
CA LEU A 244 -8.79 -15.68 6.18
C LEU A 244 -8.41 -14.54 7.13
N MET A 245 -9.13 -13.44 7.07
CA MET A 245 -8.89 -12.29 7.95
C MET A 245 -9.19 -12.58 9.41
N ALA A 246 -10.19 -13.41 9.71
CA ALA A 246 -10.53 -13.79 11.07
C ALA A 246 -9.53 -14.80 11.67
N ALA A 247 -8.91 -15.65 10.86
CA ALA A 247 -8.02 -16.75 11.29
C ALA A 247 -6.54 -16.35 11.38
N GLY A 248 -6.15 -15.20 10.82
CA GLY A 248 -4.75 -14.76 10.79
C GLY A 248 -4.19 -14.36 12.15
N PRO A 249 -2.85 -14.19 12.25
CA PRO A 249 -2.19 -13.75 13.49
C PRO A 249 -2.65 -12.35 13.93
N HIS A 250 -3.18 -11.56 13.01
CA HIS A 250 -3.74 -10.23 13.24
C HIS A 250 -5.19 -10.18 12.75
N PRO A 251 -6.16 -10.69 13.54
CA PRO A 251 -7.54 -10.82 13.11
C PRO A 251 -8.13 -9.50 12.62
N ALA A 252 -8.75 -9.54 11.47
CA ALA A 252 -9.40 -8.40 10.86
C ALA A 252 -10.83 -8.76 10.42
N LYS A 253 -11.64 -7.73 10.23
CA LYS A 253 -12.97 -7.82 9.63
C LYS A 253 -12.90 -7.30 8.19
N VAL A 254 -13.71 -7.90 7.32
CA VAL A 254 -14.00 -7.40 5.98
C VAL A 254 -15.40 -6.80 6.00
N ALA A 255 -15.50 -5.49 5.81
CA ALA A 255 -16.78 -4.81 5.57
C ALA A 255 -17.08 -4.83 4.07
N GLN A 256 -18.29 -5.21 3.68
CA GLN A 256 -18.71 -5.36 2.28
C GLN A 256 -20.22 -5.10 2.11
N GLY A 257 -20.66 -4.88 0.89
CA GLY A 257 -22.07 -4.71 0.56
C GLY A 257 -22.72 -3.56 1.36
N HIS A 258 -23.81 -3.86 2.10
CA HIS A 258 -24.51 -2.87 2.90
C HIS A 258 -23.66 -2.25 4.01
N GLU A 259 -22.71 -3.02 4.59
CA GLU A 259 -21.80 -2.50 5.62
C GLU A 259 -20.92 -1.34 5.12
N ILE A 260 -20.63 -1.26 3.82
CA ILE A 260 -19.91 -0.12 3.22
C ILE A 260 -20.77 1.14 3.25
N VAL A 261 -22.06 1.03 2.96
CA VAL A 261 -23.00 2.17 3.04
C VAL A 261 -23.09 2.69 4.47
N GLU A 262 -23.21 1.79 5.43
CA GLU A 262 -23.21 2.14 6.87
C GLU A 262 -21.87 2.74 7.31
N PHE A 263 -20.75 2.18 6.82
CA PHE A 263 -19.41 2.69 7.13
C PHE A 263 -19.22 4.13 6.68
N MET A 264 -19.66 4.48 5.47
CA MET A 264 -19.54 5.83 4.92
C MET A 264 -20.33 6.88 5.71
N ARG A 265 -21.43 6.52 6.39
CA ARG A 265 -22.28 7.42 7.18
C ARG A 265 -22.70 8.70 6.43
N GLY A 266 -22.96 8.60 5.13
CA GLY A 266 -23.33 9.75 4.30
C GLY A 266 -22.17 10.72 4.01
N SER A 267 -20.90 10.31 4.19
CA SER A 267 -19.73 11.11 3.80
C SER A 267 -19.79 11.43 2.30
N ARG A 268 -19.45 12.67 1.96
CA ARG A 268 -19.37 13.12 0.56
C ARG A 268 -17.99 12.81 -0.01
N PRO A 269 -17.88 12.47 -1.30
CA PRO A 269 -16.61 12.34 -1.99
C PRO A 269 -15.73 13.59 -1.87
N ALA A 270 -14.41 13.41 -1.87
CA ALA A 270 -13.45 14.51 -1.92
C ALA A 270 -13.11 14.82 -3.37
N THR A 271 -13.01 16.11 -3.69
CA THR A 271 -12.61 16.62 -4.99
C THR A 271 -11.30 17.41 -4.86
N ASP A 272 -10.63 17.73 -5.96
CA ASP A 272 -9.43 18.56 -5.95
C ASP A 272 -9.66 19.93 -5.28
N ALA A 273 -10.92 20.40 -5.24
CA ALA A 273 -11.28 21.71 -4.66
C ALA A 273 -11.34 21.67 -3.12
N ASP A 274 -11.60 20.50 -2.49
CA ASP A 274 -11.90 20.42 -1.06
C ASP A 274 -11.21 19.25 -0.33
N ALA A 275 -10.28 18.58 -0.98
CA ALA A 275 -9.51 17.49 -0.39
C ALA A 275 -8.58 17.98 0.74
N THR A 276 -8.37 17.11 1.70
CA THR A 276 -7.44 17.32 2.82
C THR A 276 -6.50 16.12 2.92
N PRO A 277 -5.26 16.30 3.41
CA PRO A 277 -4.38 15.16 3.68
C PRO A 277 -4.97 14.26 4.77
N SER A 278 -4.47 13.01 4.86
CA SER A 278 -4.86 12.13 5.97
C SER A 278 -4.43 12.70 7.33
N PRO A 279 -5.10 12.34 8.43
CA PRO A 279 -4.69 12.80 9.76
C PRO A 279 -3.30 12.24 10.12
N LYS A 280 -2.53 13.03 10.87
CA LYS A 280 -1.26 12.55 11.46
C LYS A 280 -1.57 11.59 12.59
N PRO A 281 -0.79 10.49 12.74
CA PRO A 281 -0.83 9.71 13.96
C PRO A 281 -0.44 10.58 15.16
N SER A 282 -1.14 10.45 16.30
CA SER A 282 -0.72 11.11 17.52
C SER A 282 0.56 10.48 18.06
N ALA A 283 1.47 11.27 18.62
CA ALA A 283 2.77 10.80 19.17
C ALA A 283 2.61 9.63 20.15
N SER A 284 1.49 9.54 20.88
CA SER A 284 1.19 8.47 21.83
C SER A 284 0.99 7.07 21.24
N ILE A 285 0.97 6.92 19.90
CA ILE A 285 0.76 5.62 19.24
C ILE A 285 2.07 4.83 19.14
N PHE A 286 3.20 5.53 19.11
CA PHE A 286 4.54 4.93 18.98
C PHE A 286 5.23 4.67 20.34
N GLU A 287 4.59 5.02 21.47
CA GLU A 287 5.12 4.87 22.83
C GLU A 287 4.69 3.55 23.54
N ARG A 288 4.26 2.51 22.82
CA ARG A 288 3.85 1.23 23.42
C ARG A 288 4.70 0.07 22.93
#